data_b48e36a08b4570a9fa7adb6140ac0f86
#
_entry.id   b48e36a08b4570a9fa7adb6140ac0f86
#
_cell.length_a   1.000
_cell.length_b   1.000
_cell.length_c   1.000
_cell.angle_alpha   90.00
_cell.angle_beta   90.00
_cell.angle_gamma   90.00
#
_symmetry.space_group_name_H-M   'P 1'
#
loop_
_entity.id
_entity.type
_entity.pdbx_description
1 polymer ?
#
loop_
_entity_poly.entity_id
_entity_poly.type
_entity_poly.pdbx_seq_one_letter_code
_entity_poly.pdbx_strand_id
1 'polypeptide(L)'
;MRNQEVINKAEVTLGTLKTGGLMNPTQASTFIRMVQNTPTLLQDARVIPMESDSQKIEKIGFGQRILRAGEEGKALDAKDRVAPTTSTVQLTAKEVIAEVNLTYDTLENNIEGDNLQNTIMQMLAQRAAIDIEELILNGNTASSDAYLAQLDGIRKQAESHIVDVAGEPLTRQVFKQGYKAVPSKYLRIPQ
;
A
#
# COMPACT_ATOMS: atom_id res chain seq x y z
N MET A 1 5.56 -46.81 15.37
CA MET A 1 4.79 -46.42 14.18
C MET A 1 3.60 -45.47 14.42
N ARG A 2 3.24 -45.17 15.67
CA ARG A 2 2.07 -44.30 15.98
C ARG A 2 2.36 -42.77 15.97
N ASN A 3 3.63 -42.39 16.20
CA ASN A 3 3.95 -40.95 16.32
C ASN A 3 4.14 -40.19 15.00
N GLN A 4 4.54 -40.89 13.93
CA GLN A 4 4.68 -40.25 12.62
C GLN A 4 3.35 -39.98 11.91
N GLU A 5 2.33 -40.81 12.15
CA GLU A 5 0.97 -40.57 11.62
C GLU A 5 0.27 -39.41 12.30
N VAL A 6 0.59 -39.13 13.56
CA VAL A 6 0.02 -38.01 14.32
C VAL A 6 0.67 -36.69 13.91
N ILE A 7 1.99 -36.70 13.61
CA ILE A 7 2.71 -35.52 13.12
C ILE A 7 2.25 -35.14 11.71
N ASN A 8 2.03 -36.12 10.82
CA ASN A 8 1.53 -35.84 9.46
C ASN A 8 0.06 -35.37 9.41
N LYS A 9 -0.70 -35.50 10.51
CA LYS A 9 -2.06 -34.96 10.64
C LYS A 9 -2.10 -33.53 11.17
N ALA A 10 -1.02 -33.05 11.77
CA ALA A 10 -0.93 -31.71 12.35
C ALA A 10 -0.36 -30.67 11.36
N GLU A 11 0.25 -31.08 10.25
CA GLU A 11 0.67 -30.14 9.22
C GLU A 11 -0.51 -29.83 8.28
N VAL A 12 -0.86 -28.56 8.19
CA VAL A 12 -1.75 -28.06 7.14
C VAL A 12 -1.03 -28.20 5.81
N THR A 13 -1.23 -29.31 5.12
CA THR A 13 -0.67 -29.50 3.79
C THR A 13 -1.43 -28.70 2.75
N LEU A 14 -0.82 -28.40 1.60
CA LEU A 14 -1.47 -27.77 0.44
C LEU A 14 -2.79 -28.47 0.04
N GLY A 15 -2.93 -29.77 0.35
CA GLY A 15 -4.18 -30.53 0.16
C GLY A 15 -5.28 -30.16 1.16
N THR A 16 -4.94 -29.88 2.41
CA THR A 16 -5.89 -29.42 3.43
C THR A 16 -6.23 -27.94 3.27
N LEU A 17 -5.34 -27.12 2.74
CA LEU A 17 -5.63 -25.76 2.29
C LEU A 17 -6.68 -25.73 1.17
N LYS A 18 -6.65 -26.68 0.24
CA LYS A 18 -7.67 -26.79 -0.83
C LYS A 18 -9.04 -27.22 -0.32
N THR A 19 -9.14 -27.88 0.82
CA THR A 19 -10.39 -28.44 1.34
C THR A 19 -10.98 -27.74 2.57
N GLY A 20 -10.23 -26.83 3.23
CA GLY A 20 -10.76 -26.16 4.42
C GLY A 20 -9.86 -25.08 5.05
N GLY A 21 -8.63 -24.90 4.54
CA GLY A 21 -7.68 -23.89 5.07
C GLY A 21 -7.76 -22.51 4.42
N LEU A 22 -8.52 -22.37 3.33
CA LEU A 22 -8.76 -21.07 2.70
C LEU A 22 -9.90 -20.37 3.44
N MET A 23 -9.73 -19.08 3.72
CA MET A 23 -10.82 -18.24 4.23
C MET A 23 -12.01 -18.30 3.27
N ASN A 24 -13.20 -18.46 3.80
CA ASN A 24 -14.40 -18.33 3.00
C ASN A 24 -14.59 -16.83 2.60
N PRO A 25 -15.40 -16.50 1.58
CA PRO A 25 -15.53 -15.12 1.08
C PRO A 25 -15.93 -14.10 2.17
N THR A 26 -16.72 -14.52 3.17
CA THR A 26 -17.14 -13.66 4.28
C THR A 26 -15.97 -13.38 5.23
N GLN A 27 -15.17 -14.38 5.56
CA GLN A 27 -13.96 -14.23 6.39
C GLN A 27 -12.93 -13.38 5.67
N ALA A 28 -12.71 -13.60 4.37
CA ALA A 28 -11.80 -12.79 3.57
C ALA A 28 -12.24 -11.32 3.51
N SER A 29 -13.52 -11.04 3.33
CA SER A 29 -14.03 -9.66 3.34
C SER A 29 -13.87 -8.98 4.70
N THR A 30 -14.06 -9.72 5.79
CA THR A 30 -13.86 -9.22 7.16
C THR A 30 -12.38 -8.93 7.41
N PHE A 31 -11.49 -9.84 7.01
CA PHE A 31 -10.04 -9.64 7.11
C PHE A 31 -9.58 -8.39 6.35
N ILE A 32 -10.01 -8.23 5.10
CA ILE A 32 -9.67 -7.05 4.29
C ILE A 32 -10.14 -5.75 4.96
N ARG A 33 -11.35 -5.73 5.56
CA ARG A 33 -11.83 -4.57 6.31
C ARG A 33 -10.98 -4.29 7.56
N MET A 34 -10.54 -5.32 8.28
CA MET A 34 -9.65 -5.16 9.44
C MET A 34 -8.32 -4.54 9.04
N VAL A 35 -7.71 -5.01 7.95
CA VAL A 35 -6.47 -4.45 7.40
C VAL A 35 -6.66 -2.97 7.02
N GLN A 36 -7.74 -2.64 6.33
CA GLN A 36 -8.02 -1.26 5.90
C GLN A 36 -8.32 -0.31 7.07
N ASN A 37 -8.93 -0.82 8.15
CA ASN A 37 -9.27 -0.01 9.33
C ASN A 37 -8.11 0.16 10.33
N THR A 38 -7.00 -0.53 10.14
CA THR A 38 -5.80 -0.33 10.96
C THR A 38 -5.20 1.04 10.62
N PRO A 39 -4.81 1.89 11.60
CA PRO A 39 -4.28 3.23 11.36
C PRO A 39 -2.93 3.14 10.66
N THR A 40 -2.97 3.18 9.33
CA THR A 40 -1.83 3.08 8.44
C THR A 40 -2.02 4.07 7.28
N LEU A 41 -1.01 4.20 6.43
CA LEU A 41 -1.04 4.98 5.20
C LEU A 41 -2.25 4.60 4.30
N LEU A 42 -2.74 3.36 4.41
CA LEU A 42 -3.88 2.87 3.64
C LEU A 42 -5.20 3.61 3.93
N GLN A 43 -5.38 4.17 5.13
CA GLN A 43 -6.58 4.95 5.46
C GLN A 43 -6.61 6.29 4.72
N ASP A 44 -5.44 6.90 4.56
CA ASP A 44 -5.31 8.20 3.89
C ASP A 44 -5.14 8.05 2.38
N ALA A 45 -4.83 6.85 1.89
CA ALA A 45 -4.65 6.57 0.49
C ALA A 45 -5.99 6.37 -0.24
N ARG A 46 -6.06 6.81 -1.50
CA ARG A 46 -7.19 6.51 -2.36
C ARG A 46 -7.17 5.04 -2.76
N VAL A 47 -8.12 4.26 -2.28
CA VAL A 47 -8.30 2.85 -2.65
C VAL A 47 -9.22 2.75 -3.86
N ILE A 48 -8.80 2.02 -4.88
CA ILE A 48 -9.56 1.78 -6.10
C ILE A 48 -9.76 0.28 -6.24
N PRO A 49 -11.01 -0.23 -6.18
CA PRO A 49 -11.29 -1.63 -6.43
C PRO A 49 -10.98 -1.97 -7.89
N MET A 50 -10.28 -3.07 -8.12
CA MET A 50 -9.96 -3.58 -9.46
C MET A 50 -10.73 -4.87 -9.72
N GLU A 51 -11.29 -5.00 -10.92
CA GLU A 51 -12.01 -6.21 -11.37
C GLU A 51 -11.11 -7.16 -12.17
N SER A 52 -9.92 -6.67 -12.58
CA SER A 52 -8.95 -7.42 -13.37
C SER A 52 -7.53 -7.19 -12.84
N ASP A 53 -6.61 -8.06 -13.22
CA ASP A 53 -5.20 -7.99 -12.82
C ASP A 53 -4.48 -6.72 -13.27
N SER A 54 -5.04 -6.01 -14.23
CA SER A 54 -4.49 -4.75 -14.73
C SER A 54 -5.60 -3.77 -15.05
N GLN A 55 -5.46 -2.52 -14.56
CA GLN A 55 -6.40 -1.44 -14.84
C GLN A 55 -5.65 -0.15 -15.17
N LYS A 56 -6.14 0.57 -16.19
CA LYS A 56 -5.62 1.89 -16.55
C LYS A 56 -6.50 2.97 -15.96
N ILE A 57 -5.86 3.94 -15.30
CA ILE A 57 -6.54 5.12 -14.74
C ILE A 57 -6.06 6.34 -15.49
N GLU A 58 -6.99 7.09 -16.05
CA GLU A 58 -6.69 8.35 -16.69
C GLU A 58 -6.67 9.47 -15.67
N LYS A 59 -5.61 10.26 -15.69
CA LYS A 59 -5.44 11.46 -14.87
C LYS A 59 -5.49 12.66 -15.80
N ILE A 60 -6.44 13.57 -15.56
CA ILE A 60 -6.56 14.83 -16.27
C ILE A 60 -6.12 15.95 -15.35
N GLY A 61 -5.27 16.83 -15.83
CA GLY A 61 -4.78 17.97 -15.06
C GLY A 61 -4.39 19.13 -15.94
N PHE A 62 -4.20 20.29 -15.31
CA PHE A 62 -3.65 21.48 -15.96
C PHE A 62 -2.27 21.73 -15.37
N GLY A 63 -1.21 21.56 -16.18
CA GLY A 63 0.18 21.71 -15.75
C GLY A 63 0.65 23.15 -15.57
N GLN A 64 -0.12 24.14 -16.05
CA GLN A 64 0.25 25.55 -16.04
C GLN A 64 -0.92 26.45 -15.64
N ARG A 65 -0.62 27.75 -15.41
CA ARG A 65 -1.62 28.75 -15.06
C ARG A 65 -2.65 28.92 -16.19
N ILE A 66 -3.93 28.81 -15.88
CA ILE A 66 -5.05 28.95 -16.83
C ILE A 66 -5.50 30.41 -16.93
N LEU A 67 -5.46 31.13 -15.79
CA LEU A 67 -5.93 32.51 -15.73
C LEU A 67 -4.94 33.46 -16.40
N ARG A 68 -5.45 34.35 -17.26
CA ARG A 68 -4.70 35.43 -17.93
C ARG A 68 -5.39 36.77 -17.63
N ALA A 69 -4.65 37.85 -17.81
CA ALA A 69 -5.25 39.18 -17.77
C ALA A 69 -6.16 39.35 -19.02
N GLY A 70 -7.39 39.78 -18.80
CA GLY A 70 -8.34 40.07 -19.87
C GLY A 70 -8.28 41.53 -20.27
N GLU A 71 -8.38 41.83 -21.57
CA GLU A 71 -8.60 43.16 -22.11
C GLU A 71 -9.97 43.18 -22.80
N GLU A 72 -10.71 44.27 -22.60
CA GLU A 72 -12.04 44.39 -23.20
C GLU A 72 -11.94 44.39 -24.73
N GLY A 73 -12.80 43.58 -25.37
CA GLY A 73 -12.83 43.46 -26.83
C GLY A 73 -11.73 42.63 -27.46
N LYS A 74 -10.82 42.02 -26.69
CA LYS A 74 -9.69 41.21 -27.20
C LYS A 74 -9.80 39.77 -26.77
N ALA A 75 -9.83 38.86 -27.73
CA ALA A 75 -9.80 37.43 -27.50
C ALA A 75 -8.38 36.96 -27.15
N LEU A 76 -8.26 35.91 -26.33
CA LEU A 76 -6.98 35.27 -26.00
C LEU A 76 -6.32 34.69 -27.27
N ASP A 77 -5.03 34.96 -27.44
CA ASP A 77 -4.21 34.36 -28.48
C ASP A 77 -4.17 32.83 -28.34
N ALA A 78 -3.99 32.12 -29.44
CA ALA A 78 -3.92 30.64 -29.44
C ALA A 78 -2.81 30.10 -28.51
N LYS A 79 -1.69 30.80 -28.39
CA LYS A 79 -0.56 30.47 -27.51
C LYS A 79 -0.88 30.58 -26.02
N ASP A 80 -1.88 31.39 -25.65
CA ASP A 80 -2.30 31.62 -24.26
C ASP A 80 -3.44 30.71 -23.83
N ARG A 81 -3.98 29.93 -24.76
CA ARG A 81 -5.00 28.93 -24.47
C ARG A 81 -4.34 27.67 -23.91
N VAL A 82 -4.82 27.21 -22.79
CA VAL A 82 -4.30 26.02 -22.10
C VAL A 82 -5.23 24.84 -22.35
N ALA A 83 -4.68 23.77 -22.90
CA ALA A 83 -5.37 22.50 -23.01
C ALA A 83 -5.10 21.63 -21.76
N PRO A 84 -6.04 20.78 -21.34
CA PRO A 84 -5.80 19.81 -20.30
C PRO A 84 -4.75 18.79 -20.76
N THR A 85 -3.88 18.41 -19.85
CA THR A 85 -2.89 17.34 -20.06
C THR A 85 -3.48 16.04 -19.51
N THR A 86 -3.53 15.01 -20.33
CA THR A 86 -3.93 13.67 -19.91
C THR A 86 -2.71 12.79 -19.72
N SER A 87 -2.68 12.06 -18.62
CA SER A 87 -1.68 11.01 -18.36
C SER A 87 -2.38 9.75 -17.88
N THR A 88 -1.85 8.59 -18.24
CA THR A 88 -2.41 7.30 -17.87
C THR A 88 -1.51 6.65 -16.84
N VAL A 89 -2.08 6.21 -15.72
CA VAL A 89 -1.41 5.39 -14.71
C VAL A 89 -1.91 3.97 -14.87
N GLN A 90 -1.00 3.03 -15.08
CA GLN A 90 -1.34 1.61 -15.13
C GLN A 90 -1.13 1.00 -13.74
N LEU A 91 -2.20 0.42 -13.22
CA LEU A 91 -2.17 -0.41 -12.02
C LEU A 91 -2.06 -1.87 -12.42
N THR A 92 -1.19 -2.62 -11.74
CA THR A 92 -1.02 -4.06 -11.95
C THR A 92 -1.10 -4.74 -10.59
N ALA A 93 -2.00 -5.70 -10.46
CA ALA A 93 -2.15 -6.48 -9.23
C ALA A 93 -0.90 -7.35 -8.99
N LYS A 94 -0.52 -7.48 -7.73
CA LYS A 94 0.52 -8.40 -7.25
C LYS A 94 -0.05 -9.25 -6.14
N GLU A 95 0.19 -10.55 -6.21
CA GLU A 95 -0.26 -11.49 -5.20
C GLU A 95 0.74 -11.54 -4.06
N VAL A 96 0.23 -11.40 -2.84
CA VAL A 96 0.99 -11.55 -1.60
C VAL A 96 0.27 -12.56 -0.74
N ILE A 97 1.00 -13.54 -0.22
CA ILE A 97 0.46 -14.68 0.54
C ILE A 97 0.98 -14.60 1.98
N ALA A 98 0.08 -14.78 2.95
CA ALA A 98 0.41 -15.02 4.34
C ALA A 98 -0.13 -16.39 4.76
N GLU A 99 0.72 -17.23 5.31
CA GLU A 99 0.37 -18.55 5.83
C GLU A 99 0.69 -18.62 7.32
N VAL A 100 -0.28 -19.07 8.13
CA VAL A 100 -0.09 -19.27 9.57
C VAL A 100 -0.54 -20.67 9.95
N ASN A 101 0.39 -21.45 10.49
CA ASN A 101 0.15 -22.79 10.97
C ASN A 101 -0.16 -22.80 12.46
N LEU A 102 -1.30 -23.38 12.84
CA LEU A 102 -1.71 -23.57 14.22
C LEU A 102 -1.66 -25.06 14.56
N THR A 103 -1.06 -25.39 15.71
CA THR A 103 -1.04 -26.75 16.21
C THR A 103 -2.36 -27.09 16.94
N TYR A 104 -2.74 -28.36 16.95
CA TYR A 104 -3.91 -28.81 17.70
C TYR A 104 -3.79 -28.54 19.20
N ASP A 105 -2.60 -28.65 19.76
CA ASP A 105 -2.33 -28.34 21.15
C ASP A 105 -2.60 -26.86 21.49
N THR A 106 -2.27 -25.96 20.56
CA THR A 106 -2.61 -24.53 20.68
C THR A 106 -4.11 -24.30 20.64
N LEU A 107 -4.86 -25.08 19.85
CA LEU A 107 -6.31 -24.96 19.75
C LEU A 107 -7.03 -25.49 21.00
N GLU A 108 -6.54 -26.58 21.60
CA GLU A 108 -7.17 -27.23 22.76
C GLU A 108 -6.80 -26.51 24.09
N ASN A 109 -5.55 -26.04 24.23
CA ASN A 109 -5.03 -25.51 25.50
C ASN A 109 -4.93 -23.96 25.48
N ASN A 110 -5.65 -23.27 24.60
CA ASN A 110 -5.58 -21.81 24.57
C ASN A 110 -6.48 -21.16 25.64
N ILE A 111 -6.08 -19.98 26.11
CA ILE A 111 -6.78 -19.18 27.10
C ILE A 111 -8.00 -18.47 26.49
N GLU A 112 -8.00 -18.21 25.19
CA GLU A 112 -9.03 -17.44 24.44
C GLU A 112 -10.28 -18.26 24.13
N GLY A 113 -10.25 -19.59 24.26
CA GLY A 113 -11.37 -20.47 23.98
C GLY A 113 -11.90 -20.31 22.55
N ASP A 114 -13.23 -20.15 22.41
CA ASP A 114 -13.90 -20.01 21.10
C ASP A 114 -13.53 -18.72 20.33
N ASN A 115 -12.90 -17.74 20.99
CA ASN A 115 -12.48 -16.48 20.38
C ASN A 115 -11.10 -16.53 19.72
N LEU A 116 -10.34 -17.62 19.88
CA LEU A 116 -8.98 -17.74 19.36
C LEU A 116 -8.88 -17.37 17.87
N GLN A 117 -9.83 -17.84 17.06
CA GLN A 117 -9.86 -17.54 15.62
C GLN A 117 -9.97 -16.04 15.35
N ASN A 118 -10.82 -15.33 16.09
CA ASN A 118 -11.00 -13.89 15.93
C ASN A 118 -9.76 -13.12 16.38
N THR A 119 -9.14 -13.52 17.49
CA THR A 119 -7.91 -12.93 18.03
C THR A 119 -6.76 -13.08 17.02
N ILE A 120 -6.56 -14.29 16.48
CA ILE A 120 -5.54 -14.54 15.46
C ILE A 120 -5.81 -13.73 14.21
N MET A 121 -7.07 -13.65 13.74
CA MET A 121 -7.47 -12.85 12.58
C MET A 121 -7.11 -11.37 12.77
N GLN A 122 -7.37 -10.81 13.95
CA GLN A 122 -7.01 -9.43 14.28
C GLN A 122 -5.49 -9.21 14.29
N MET A 123 -4.73 -10.12 14.91
CA MET A 123 -3.27 -10.04 14.95
C MET A 123 -2.67 -10.13 13.54
N LEU A 124 -3.17 -11.04 12.69
CA LEU A 124 -2.78 -11.17 11.30
C LEU A 124 -3.08 -9.90 10.50
N ALA A 125 -4.28 -9.33 10.68
CA ALA A 125 -4.68 -8.11 9.99
C ALA A 125 -3.77 -6.92 10.36
N GLN A 126 -3.43 -6.78 11.66
CA GLN A 126 -2.50 -5.74 12.12
C GLN A 126 -1.10 -5.94 11.53
N ARG A 127 -0.59 -7.18 11.53
CA ARG A 127 0.72 -7.46 10.96
C ARG A 127 0.74 -7.25 9.45
N ALA A 128 -0.27 -7.75 8.75
CA ALA A 128 -0.40 -7.55 7.30
C ALA A 128 -0.48 -6.06 6.92
N ALA A 129 -1.15 -5.23 7.73
CA ALA A 129 -1.21 -3.80 7.50
C ALA A 129 0.17 -3.15 7.57
N ILE A 130 0.99 -3.52 8.57
CA ILE A 130 2.37 -3.03 8.73
C ILE A 130 3.24 -3.47 7.54
N ASP A 131 3.15 -4.74 7.15
CA ASP A 131 3.94 -5.30 6.06
C ASP A 131 3.55 -4.65 4.70
N ILE A 132 2.26 -4.42 4.45
CA ILE A 132 1.79 -3.71 3.27
C ILE A 132 2.27 -2.26 3.27
N GLU A 133 2.25 -1.58 4.41
CA GLU A 133 2.76 -0.21 4.53
C GLU A 133 4.26 -0.16 4.24
N GLU A 134 5.04 -1.10 4.75
CA GLU A 134 6.46 -1.23 4.42
C GLU A 134 6.68 -1.42 2.92
N LEU A 135 5.90 -2.29 2.28
CA LEU A 135 5.98 -2.54 0.84
C LEU A 135 5.64 -1.28 0.03
N ILE A 136 4.59 -0.54 0.41
CA ILE A 136 4.19 0.70 -0.27
C ILE A 136 5.26 1.78 -0.13
N LEU A 137 5.92 1.89 1.02
CA LEU A 137 6.94 2.90 1.26
C LEU A 137 8.30 2.52 0.66
N ASN A 138 8.76 1.30 0.91
CA ASN A 138 10.13 0.86 0.66
C ASN A 138 10.27 -0.12 -0.51
N GLY A 139 9.17 -0.53 -1.14
CA GLY A 139 9.19 -1.45 -2.28
C GLY A 139 10.19 -1.02 -3.34
N ASN A 140 10.92 -1.99 -3.91
CA ASN A 140 11.92 -1.76 -4.93
C ASN A 140 12.09 -3.04 -5.77
N THR A 141 11.66 -3.01 -7.01
CA THR A 141 11.77 -4.15 -7.95
C THR A 141 13.20 -4.62 -8.20
N ALA A 142 14.21 -3.83 -7.85
CA ALA A 142 15.63 -4.22 -7.90
C ALA A 142 16.17 -4.73 -6.55
N SER A 143 15.31 -4.91 -5.52
CA SER A 143 15.72 -5.43 -4.22
C SER A 143 16.08 -6.91 -4.29
N SER A 144 17.02 -7.35 -3.44
CA SER A 144 17.31 -8.76 -3.19
C SER A 144 16.26 -9.45 -2.32
N ASP A 145 15.44 -8.67 -1.61
CA ASP A 145 14.33 -9.18 -0.83
C ASP A 145 13.13 -9.43 -1.75
N ALA A 146 12.69 -10.69 -1.82
CA ALA A 146 11.59 -11.12 -2.68
C ALA A 146 10.26 -10.43 -2.36
N TYR A 147 10.03 -10.05 -1.09
CA TYR A 147 8.83 -9.34 -0.69
C TYR A 147 8.85 -7.88 -1.18
N LEU A 148 9.94 -7.16 -0.94
CA LEU A 148 10.09 -5.77 -1.37
C LEU A 148 10.23 -5.64 -2.90
N ALA A 149 10.63 -6.69 -3.60
CA ALA A 149 10.74 -6.71 -5.05
C ALA A 149 9.41 -6.80 -5.81
N GLN A 150 8.27 -6.91 -5.10
CA GLN A 150 6.94 -7.03 -5.73
C GLN A 150 6.51 -5.78 -6.50
N LEU A 151 6.82 -4.59 -5.96
CA LEU A 151 6.45 -3.32 -6.56
C LEU A 151 7.47 -2.22 -6.22
N ASP A 152 7.42 -1.11 -6.95
CA ASP A 152 8.20 0.09 -6.63
C ASP A 152 7.40 1.00 -5.69
N GLY A 153 7.91 1.19 -4.49
CA GLY A 153 7.31 2.00 -3.45
C GLY A 153 7.44 3.51 -3.68
N ILE A 154 6.75 4.28 -2.82
CA ILE A 154 6.71 5.75 -2.90
C ILE A 154 8.11 6.36 -2.89
N ARG A 155 9.03 5.83 -2.07
CA ARG A 155 10.40 6.34 -1.97
C ARG A 155 11.18 6.20 -3.26
N LYS A 156 10.96 5.11 -4.01
CA LYS A 156 11.63 4.90 -5.31
C LYS A 156 10.99 5.70 -6.43
N GLN A 157 9.66 5.90 -6.36
CA GLN A 157 8.91 6.66 -7.36
C GLN A 157 8.99 8.17 -7.17
N ALA A 158 9.55 8.65 -6.05
CA ALA A 158 9.74 10.07 -5.80
C ALA A 158 10.86 10.62 -6.68
N GLU A 159 10.53 11.44 -7.68
CA GLU A 159 11.48 12.03 -8.65
C GLU A 159 11.66 13.53 -8.45
N SER A 160 10.76 14.20 -7.74
CA SER A 160 10.78 15.66 -7.58
C SER A 160 10.95 16.07 -6.12
N HIS A 161 11.53 17.25 -5.91
CA HIS A 161 11.73 17.85 -4.58
C HIS A 161 12.61 17.00 -3.64
N ILE A 162 13.52 16.23 -4.21
CA ILE A 162 14.49 15.42 -3.47
C ILE A 162 15.63 16.34 -3.01
N VAL A 163 16.00 16.23 -1.73
CA VAL A 163 17.20 16.86 -1.18
C VAL A 163 18.23 15.75 -0.98
N ASP A 164 19.19 15.66 -1.91
CA ASP A 164 20.30 14.72 -1.79
C ASP A 164 21.38 15.33 -0.90
N VAL A 165 21.76 14.61 0.13
CA VAL A 165 22.83 14.99 1.07
C VAL A 165 24.19 14.36 0.70
N ALA A 166 24.25 13.57 -0.39
CA ALA A 166 25.50 12.95 -0.89
C ALA A 166 26.31 12.21 0.21
N GLY A 167 25.62 11.60 1.20
CA GLY A 167 26.25 10.88 2.32
C GLY A 167 26.74 11.77 3.48
N GLU A 168 26.52 13.08 3.41
CA GLU A 168 26.86 13.98 4.51
C GLU A 168 25.94 13.78 5.73
N PRO A 169 26.40 14.07 6.96
CA PRO A 169 25.59 13.95 8.16
C PRO A 169 24.32 14.80 8.11
N LEU A 170 23.24 14.31 8.69
CA LEU A 170 21.99 15.05 8.84
C LEU A 170 22.19 16.27 9.76
N THR A 171 22.25 17.45 9.17
CA THR A 171 22.39 18.72 9.87
C THR A 171 21.08 19.51 9.88
N ARG A 172 20.97 20.51 10.75
CA ARG A 172 19.85 21.47 10.72
C ARG A 172 19.62 22.10 9.35
N GLN A 173 20.70 22.27 8.57
CA GLN A 173 20.65 22.87 7.24
C GLN A 173 19.91 21.97 6.25
N VAL A 174 20.12 20.67 6.32
CA VAL A 174 19.43 19.65 5.51
C VAL A 174 17.91 19.68 5.75
N PHE A 175 17.50 19.71 7.02
CA PHE A 175 16.08 19.86 7.37
C PHE A 175 15.48 21.16 6.84
N LYS A 176 16.20 22.28 6.92
CA LYS A 176 15.78 23.56 6.35
C LYS A 176 15.63 23.50 4.83
N GLN A 177 16.53 22.81 4.14
CA GLN A 177 16.45 22.59 2.69
C GLN A 177 15.25 21.71 2.34
N GLY A 178 15.05 20.61 3.07
CA GLY A 178 13.87 19.74 2.92
C GLY A 178 12.56 20.53 3.08
N TYR A 179 12.43 21.31 4.14
CA TYR A 179 11.24 22.15 4.35
C TYR A 179 11.02 23.16 3.20
N LYS A 180 12.08 23.77 2.68
CA LYS A 180 12.00 24.71 1.55
C LYS A 180 11.69 24.01 0.21
N ALA A 181 12.02 22.74 0.07
CA ALA A 181 11.73 21.96 -1.12
C ALA A 181 10.24 21.61 -1.23
N VAL A 182 9.50 21.59 -0.11
CA VAL A 182 8.06 21.33 -0.11
C VAL A 182 7.32 22.51 -0.76
N PRO A 183 6.48 22.27 -1.78
CA PRO A 183 5.67 23.32 -2.39
C PRO A 183 4.76 24.01 -1.37
N SER A 184 4.66 25.33 -1.45
CA SER A 184 3.91 26.17 -0.48
C SER A 184 2.44 25.78 -0.33
N LYS A 185 1.84 25.17 -1.35
CA LYS A 185 0.45 24.67 -1.31
C LYS A 185 0.22 23.58 -0.26
N TYR A 186 1.27 22.82 0.09
CA TYR A 186 1.20 21.75 1.09
C TYR A 186 1.64 22.21 2.48
N LEU A 187 2.28 23.37 2.59
CA LEU A 187 2.72 23.95 3.86
C LEU A 187 1.60 24.76 4.55
N ARG A 188 0.49 25.02 3.87
CA ARG A 188 -0.67 25.68 4.48
C ARG A 188 -1.49 24.61 5.20
N ILE A 189 -1.36 24.57 6.51
CA ILE A 189 -2.30 23.85 7.37
C ILE A 189 -3.63 24.62 7.31
N PRO A 190 -4.76 24.00 6.93
CA PRO A 190 -6.06 24.65 7.07
C PRO A 190 -6.29 24.92 8.57
N GLN A 191 -6.51 26.17 8.92
CA GLN A 191 -7.00 26.55 10.25
C GLN A 191 -8.47 26.21 10.37
#